data_ddceb55ecc04abe896eb80ceb626c991
#
_entry.id   ddceb55ecc04abe896eb80ceb626c991
#
_cell.length_a   1.000
_cell.length_b   1.000
_cell.length_c   1.000
_cell.angle_alpha   90.00
_cell.angle_beta   90.00
_cell.angle_gamma   90.00
#
_symmetry.space_group_name_H-M   'P 1'
#
loop_
_entity.id
_entity.type
_entity.pdbx_description
1 polymer ?
#
loop_
_entity_poly.entity_id
_entity_poly.type
_entity_poly.pdbx_seq_one_letter_code
_entity_poly.pdbx_strand_id
1 'polypeptide(L)'
;MSATTRLLKANLHSHGRRYFSTGLAVAISTAFIVITLLFSNTMTSSLTGSVRNSYRGTTSVVTYSPSEDEALNMTAAQVGNDFDALTQKIAKIQGVTAVGITAQYPIAVKAGNDQTTLFLSPALTEPLSAVKMTEGKAPATASEIAIPQRTAKESSLKIGDKVTTLSHDDAVSAHEFTIVGT
;
A
#
# COMPACT_ATOMS: atom_id res chain seq x y z
N MET A 1 38.88 23.85 -48.48
CA MET A 1 38.81 23.93 -46.99
C MET A 1 39.26 25.30 -46.57
N SER A 2 38.43 26.05 -45.87
CA SER A 2 38.74 27.42 -45.46
C SER A 2 39.89 27.45 -44.40
N ALA A 3 40.62 28.53 -44.34
CA ALA A 3 41.72 28.73 -43.36
C ALA A 3 41.21 28.54 -41.90
N THR A 4 39.97 28.96 -41.65
CA THR A 4 39.29 28.77 -40.36
C THR A 4 39.13 27.30 -39.96
N THR A 5 38.81 26.40 -40.91
CA THR A 5 38.67 24.97 -40.61
C THR A 5 40.00 24.32 -40.26
N ARG A 6 41.08 24.76 -40.88
CA ARG A 6 42.45 24.26 -40.58
C ARG A 6 42.93 24.72 -39.19
N LEU A 7 42.66 25.99 -38.82
CA LEU A 7 43.00 26.53 -37.50
C LEU A 7 42.17 25.85 -36.39
N LEU A 8 40.88 25.62 -36.63
CA LEU A 8 40.01 24.91 -35.69
C LEU A 8 40.50 23.48 -35.43
N LYS A 9 40.88 22.75 -36.50
CA LYS A 9 41.37 21.37 -36.40
C LYS A 9 42.73 21.31 -35.67
N ALA A 10 43.63 22.25 -35.92
CA ALA A 10 44.92 22.33 -35.23
C ALA A 10 44.75 22.65 -33.74
N ASN A 11 43.83 23.54 -33.40
CA ASN A 11 43.53 23.91 -32.01
C ASN A 11 42.86 22.79 -31.25
N LEU A 12 41.95 22.05 -31.90
CA LEU A 12 41.33 20.83 -31.31
C LEU A 12 42.39 19.75 -31.04
N HIS A 13 43.37 19.58 -31.94
CA HIS A 13 44.37 18.55 -31.75
C HIS A 13 45.36 18.88 -30.62
N SER A 14 45.76 20.13 -30.48
CA SER A 14 46.70 20.56 -29.43
C SER A 14 46.05 20.64 -28.04
N HIS A 15 44.75 20.92 -27.93
CA HIS A 15 44.03 21.06 -26.66
C HIS A 15 42.91 20.03 -26.47
N GLY A 16 42.92 18.96 -27.23
CA GLY A 16 41.82 17.94 -27.25
C GLY A 16 41.48 17.33 -25.89
N ARG A 17 42.52 17.08 -25.06
CA ARG A 17 42.30 16.54 -23.70
C ARG A 17 41.51 17.50 -22.81
N ARG A 18 41.76 18.81 -22.93
CA ARG A 18 41.05 19.83 -22.15
C ARG A 18 39.59 19.96 -22.60
N TYR A 19 39.34 19.96 -23.91
CA TYR A 19 37.97 20.00 -24.42
C TYR A 19 37.18 18.72 -24.11
N PHE A 20 37.87 17.57 -24.17
CA PHE A 20 37.26 16.29 -23.80
C PHE A 20 36.87 16.26 -22.32
N SER A 21 37.75 16.69 -21.40
CA SER A 21 37.40 16.71 -19.97
C SER A 21 36.28 17.67 -19.64
N THR A 22 36.23 18.85 -20.28
CA THR A 22 35.13 19.80 -20.10
C THR A 22 33.81 19.24 -20.67
N GLY A 23 33.84 18.66 -21.86
CA GLY A 23 32.70 18.02 -22.47
C GLY A 23 32.15 16.85 -21.63
N LEU A 24 33.06 16.03 -21.10
CA LEU A 24 32.68 14.92 -20.21
C LEU A 24 32.04 15.44 -18.91
N ALA A 25 32.61 16.49 -18.30
CA ALA A 25 32.03 17.08 -17.09
C ALA A 25 30.62 17.62 -17.34
N VAL A 26 30.40 18.32 -18.46
CA VAL A 26 29.06 18.80 -18.84
C VAL A 26 28.10 17.63 -19.10
N ALA A 27 28.55 16.59 -19.80
CA ALA A 27 27.73 15.41 -20.07
C ALA A 27 27.30 14.69 -18.79
N ILE A 28 28.23 14.48 -17.86
CA ILE A 28 27.96 13.88 -16.55
C ILE A 28 26.95 14.72 -15.76
N SER A 29 27.16 16.03 -15.70
CA SER A 29 26.26 16.94 -14.98
C SER A 29 24.87 16.93 -15.57
N THR A 30 24.75 16.96 -16.88
CA THR A 30 23.46 16.90 -17.57
C THR A 30 22.75 15.56 -17.34
N ALA A 31 23.51 14.45 -17.44
CA ALA A 31 22.97 13.12 -17.17
C ALA A 31 22.47 13.01 -15.73
N PHE A 32 23.21 13.54 -14.77
CA PHE A 32 22.79 13.54 -13.37
C PHE A 32 21.49 14.31 -13.15
N ILE A 33 21.33 15.49 -13.76
CA ILE A 33 20.09 16.28 -13.68
C ILE A 33 18.92 15.49 -14.26
N VAL A 34 19.10 14.89 -15.44
CA VAL A 34 18.04 14.11 -16.10
C VAL A 34 17.64 12.91 -15.26
N ILE A 35 18.62 12.16 -14.71
CA ILE A 35 18.35 11.00 -13.86
C ILE A 35 17.62 11.43 -12.60
N THR A 36 18.01 12.53 -11.96
CA THR A 36 17.34 13.05 -10.75
C THR A 36 15.89 13.44 -11.03
N LEU A 37 15.64 14.11 -12.14
CA LEU A 37 14.27 14.48 -12.54
C LEU A 37 13.40 13.26 -12.85
N LEU A 38 13.94 12.28 -13.58
CA LEU A 38 13.23 11.04 -13.88
C LEU A 38 12.92 10.25 -12.60
N PHE A 39 13.89 10.13 -11.69
CA PHE A 39 13.70 9.45 -10.41
C PHE A 39 12.64 10.14 -9.57
N SER A 40 12.71 11.45 -9.41
CA SER A 40 11.71 12.24 -8.67
C SER A 40 10.31 12.06 -9.24
N ASN A 41 10.17 12.15 -10.55
CA ASN A 41 8.87 11.97 -11.22
C ASN A 41 8.32 10.54 -11.07
N THR A 42 9.18 9.54 -11.23
CA THR A 42 8.81 8.13 -11.05
C THR A 42 8.38 7.85 -9.61
N MET A 43 9.14 8.35 -8.64
CA MET A 43 8.82 8.18 -7.22
C MET A 43 7.48 8.84 -6.87
N THR A 44 7.26 10.09 -7.30
CA THR A 44 6.00 10.80 -7.08
C THR A 44 4.82 10.07 -7.71
N SER A 45 4.97 9.62 -8.94
CA SER A 45 3.91 8.88 -9.65
C SER A 45 3.59 7.54 -8.97
N SER A 46 4.61 6.83 -8.51
CA SER A 46 4.46 5.55 -7.80
C SER A 46 3.72 5.73 -6.47
N LEU A 47 4.13 6.72 -5.67
CA LEU A 47 3.50 7.01 -4.38
C LEU A 47 2.05 7.48 -4.56
N THR A 48 1.81 8.41 -5.48
CA THR A 48 0.46 8.91 -5.77
C THR A 48 -0.44 7.80 -6.31
N GLY A 49 0.10 6.94 -7.18
CA GLY A 49 -0.61 5.78 -7.70
C GLY A 49 -1.01 4.79 -6.62
N SER A 50 -0.11 4.50 -5.70
CA SER A 50 -0.35 3.60 -4.56
C SER A 50 -1.47 4.14 -3.65
N VAL A 51 -1.36 5.41 -3.24
CA VAL A 51 -2.39 6.07 -2.40
C VAL A 51 -3.75 6.10 -3.10
N ARG A 52 -3.78 6.52 -4.37
CA ARG A 52 -5.03 6.56 -5.15
C ARG A 52 -5.68 5.18 -5.29
N ASN A 53 -4.87 4.13 -5.42
CA ASN A 53 -5.39 2.78 -5.55
C ASN A 53 -5.94 2.26 -4.21
N SER A 54 -5.29 2.60 -3.09
CA SER A 54 -5.75 2.22 -1.74
C SER A 54 -7.08 2.88 -1.34
N TYR A 55 -7.32 4.09 -1.84
CA TYR A 55 -8.56 4.85 -1.57
C TYR A 55 -9.47 4.97 -2.79
N ARG A 56 -9.48 3.94 -3.65
CA ARG A 56 -10.35 3.93 -4.84
C ARG A 56 -11.81 4.01 -4.40
N GLY A 57 -12.59 4.90 -5.03
CA GLY A 57 -13.99 5.14 -4.71
C GLY A 57 -14.22 6.01 -3.47
N THR A 58 -13.16 6.38 -2.74
CA THR A 58 -13.25 7.21 -1.53
C THR A 58 -13.00 8.66 -1.88
N THR A 59 -13.91 9.54 -1.49
CA THR A 59 -13.79 10.99 -1.66
C THR A 59 -13.15 11.67 -0.46
N SER A 60 -13.42 11.15 0.74
CA SER A 60 -12.91 11.70 1.98
C SER A 60 -12.59 10.60 2.97
N VAL A 61 -11.55 10.82 3.77
CA VAL A 61 -11.15 9.91 4.86
C VAL A 61 -11.24 10.67 6.17
N VAL A 62 -11.95 10.09 7.13
CA VAL A 62 -12.05 10.60 8.49
C VAL A 62 -11.26 9.66 9.39
N THR A 63 -10.24 10.19 10.05
CA THR A 63 -9.43 9.41 10.98
C THR A 63 -9.98 9.56 12.38
N TYR A 64 -10.32 8.46 13.01
CA TYR A 64 -10.63 8.41 14.43
C TYR A 64 -9.33 8.18 15.20
N SER A 65 -9.01 9.11 16.10
CA SER A 65 -7.80 9.03 16.91
C SER A 65 -8.18 9.45 18.35
N PRO A 66 -8.48 8.48 19.22
CA PRO A 66 -8.70 8.77 20.63
C PRO A 66 -7.43 9.34 21.27
N SER A 67 -7.55 10.08 22.36
CA SER A 67 -6.40 10.49 23.17
C SER A 67 -5.68 9.26 23.75
N GLU A 68 -4.41 9.41 24.15
CA GLU A 68 -3.64 8.28 24.72
C GLU A 68 -4.35 7.70 25.97
N ASP A 69 -4.89 8.55 26.83
CA ASP A 69 -5.59 8.12 28.04
C ASP A 69 -6.90 7.38 27.72
N GLU A 70 -7.64 7.81 26.71
CA GLU A 70 -8.83 7.12 26.24
C GLU A 70 -8.47 5.77 25.61
N ALA A 71 -7.46 5.74 24.75
CA ALA A 71 -7.02 4.53 24.07
C ALA A 71 -6.59 3.42 25.04
N LEU A 72 -5.91 3.78 26.15
CA LEU A 72 -5.47 2.84 27.17
C LEU A 72 -6.64 2.23 27.97
N ASN A 73 -7.76 2.93 28.08
CA ASN A 73 -8.90 2.53 28.90
C ASN A 73 -10.09 1.98 28.09
N MET A 74 -10.02 2.05 26.75
CA MET A 74 -11.11 1.56 25.89
C MET A 74 -11.06 0.04 25.72
N THR A 75 -12.20 -0.58 25.87
CA THR A 75 -12.39 -1.97 25.47
C THR A 75 -12.64 -2.07 23.96
N ALA A 76 -12.39 -3.23 23.38
CA ALA A 76 -12.69 -3.48 21.96
C ALA A 76 -14.17 -3.21 21.60
N ALA A 77 -15.08 -3.51 22.53
CA ALA A 77 -16.51 -3.22 22.35
C ALA A 77 -16.82 -1.72 22.31
N GLN A 78 -16.16 -0.92 23.14
CA GLN A 78 -16.31 0.56 23.13
C GLN A 78 -15.78 1.13 21.81
N VAL A 79 -14.59 0.70 21.35
CA VAL A 79 -14.06 1.12 20.05
C VAL A 79 -15.03 0.76 18.92
N GLY A 80 -15.60 -0.43 18.92
CA GLY A 80 -16.61 -0.84 17.93
C GLY A 80 -17.84 0.05 17.94
N ASN A 81 -18.39 0.35 19.12
CA ASN A 81 -19.56 1.21 19.26
C ASN A 81 -19.28 2.65 18.79
N ASP A 82 -18.09 3.18 19.03
CA ASP A 82 -17.70 4.52 18.60
C ASP A 82 -17.58 4.60 17.08
N PHE A 83 -17.00 3.58 16.46
CA PHE A 83 -16.96 3.47 15.00
C PHE A 83 -18.36 3.38 14.39
N ASP A 84 -19.27 2.60 14.98
CA ASP A 84 -20.64 2.47 14.51
C ASP A 84 -21.38 3.82 14.64
N ALA A 85 -21.25 4.49 15.78
CA ALA A 85 -21.86 5.81 16.01
C ALA A 85 -21.32 6.86 15.03
N LEU A 86 -20.01 6.88 14.78
CA LEU A 86 -19.37 7.77 13.82
C LEU A 86 -19.85 7.49 12.39
N THR A 87 -19.89 6.24 12.01
CA THR A 87 -20.37 5.80 10.68
C THR A 87 -21.80 6.24 10.44
N GLN A 88 -22.69 6.07 11.44
CA GLN A 88 -24.08 6.52 11.35
C GLN A 88 -24.20 8.03 11.25
N LYS A 89 -23.35 8.80 11.96
CA LYS A 89 -23.31 10.26 11.85
C LYS A 89 -22.91 10.71 10.46
N ILE A 90 -21.84 10.11 9.91
CA ILE A 90 -21.32 10.44 8.58
C ILE A 90 -22.34 10.08 7.51
N ALA A 91 -23.00 8.92 7.61
CA ALA A 91 -24.01 8.47 6.64
C ALA A 91 -25.21 9.41 6.52
N LYS A 92 -25.51 10.21 7.57
CA LYS A 92 -26.60 11.21 7.57
C LYS A 92 -26.23 12.53 6.90
N ILE A 93 -24.96 12.75 6.56
CA ILE A 93 -24.51 14.00 5.91
C ILE A 93 -25.01 14.00 4.46
N GLN A 94 -25.61 15.10 4.06
CA GLN A 94 -26.11 15.27 2.69
C GLN A 94 -24.97 15.14 1.67
N GLY A 95 -25.14 14.30 0.67
CA GLY A 95 -24.15 14.03 -0.37
C GLY A 95 -23.25 12.84 -0.10
N VAL A 96 -23.34 12.22 1.09
CA VAL A 96 -22.66 10.95 1.37
C VAL A 96 -23.47 9.80 0.80
N THR A 97 -22.89 9.03 -0.09
CA THR A 97 -23.54 7.88 -0.75
C THR A 97 -23.14 6.54 -0.16
N ALA A 98 -21.95 6.45 0.42
CA ALA A 98 -21.46 5.24 1.08
C ALA A 98 -20.46 5.61 2.18
N VAL A 99 -20.46 4.83 3.24
CA VAL A 99 -19.49 4.93 4.35
C VAL A 99 -18.93 3.54 4.62
N GLY A 100 -17.63 3.45 4.80
CA GLY A 100 -16.96 2.20 5.16
C GLY A 100 -15.91 2.44 6.24
N ILE A 101 -15.70 1.45 7.06
CA ILE A 101 -14.66 1.45 8.10
C ILE A 101 -13.43 0.72 7.54
N THR A 102 -12.27 1.32 7.69
CA THR A 102 -11.00 0.64 7.45
C THR A 102 -10.20 0.63 8.75
N ALA A 103 -9.79 -0.55 9.15
CA ALA A 103 -8.95 -0.76 10.31
C ALA A 103 -8.01 -1.92 9.98
N GLN A 104 -6.82 -1.95 10.57
CA GLN A 104 -5.86 -3.03 10.39
C GLN A 104 -5.52 -3.62 11.74
N TYR A 105 -5.83 -4.89 11.91
CA TYR A 105 -5.53 -5.63 13.12
C TYR A 105 -4.48 -6.71 12.80
N PRO A 106 -3.29 -6.65 13.41
CA PRO A 106 -2.33 -7.72 13.28
C PRO A 106 -2.86 -8.96 14.01
N ILE A 107 -2.93 -10.07 13.30
CA ILE A 107 -3.29 -11.37 13.86
C ILE A 107 -2.17 -12.37 13.56
N ALA A 108 -1.75 -13.10 14.56
CA ALA A 108 -0.90 -14.26 14.36
C ALA A 108 -1.80 -15.45 13.98
N VAL A 109 -1.49 -16.11 12.89
CA VAL A 109 -2.24 -17.28 12.43
C VAL A 109 -1.31 -18.48 12.25
N LYS A 110 -1.86 -19.65 12.50
CA LYS A 110 -1.22 -20.92 12.19
C LYS A 110 -1.75 -21.40 10.82
N ALA A 111 -0.81 -21.62 9.91
CA ALA A 111 -1.06 -22.16 8.58
C ALA A 111 -0.28 -23.49 8.45
N GLY A 112 -0.94 -24.62 8.70
CA GLY A 112 -0.25 -25.91 8.80
C GLY A 112 0.72 -25.95 9.98
N ASN A 113 2.03 -26.10 9.72
CA ASN A 113 3.08 -26.08 10.74
C ASN A 113 3.75 -24.70 10.90
N ASP A 114 3.48 -23.77 10.03
CA ASP A 114 4.07 -22.45 10.04
C ASP A 114 3.18 -21.42 10.75
N GLN A 115 3.83 -20.44 11.37
CA GLN A 115 3.15 -19.29 11.96
C GLN A 115 3.47 -18.06 11.13
N THR A 116 2.45 -17.27 10.84
CA THR A 116 2.61 -16.02 10.11
C THR A 116 1.73 -14.93 10.72
N THR A 117 2.13 -13.68 10.52
CA THR A 117 1.30 -12.54 10.94
C THR A 117 0.56 -12.02 9.71
N LEU A 118 -0.76 -11.95 9.81
CA LEU A 118 -1.62 -11.33 8.84
C LEU A 118 -2.19 -10.02 9.41
N PHE A 119 -2.44 -9.06 8.53
CA PHE A 119 -3.18 -7.84 8.88
C PHE A 119 -4.62 -8.01 8.41
N LEU A 120 -5.52 -8.22 9.36
CA LEU A 120 -6.95 -8.33 9.08
C LEU A 120 -7.54 -6.94 8.90
N SER A 121 -8.32 -6.76 7.85
CA SER A 121 -9.07 -5.54 7.58
C SER A 121 -10.50 -5.87 7.21
N PRO A 122 -11.49 -5.06 7.61
CA PRO A 122 -12.87 -5.24 7.18
C PRO A 122 -12.98 -5.27 5.65
N ALA A 123 -13.80 -6.18 5.14
CA ALA A 123 -14.11 -6.24 3.72
C ALA A 123 -15.03 -5.07 3.34
N LEU A 124 -14.54 -4.15 2.56
CA LEU A 124 -15.35 -3.07 2.01
C LEU A 124 -16.11 -3.56 0.78
N THR A 125 -17.36 -3.10 0.64
CA THR A 125 -18.19 -3.35 -0.53
C THR A 125 -18.10 -2.20 -1.54
N GLU A 126 -18.51 -2.45 -2.78
CA GLU A 126 -18.61 -1.38 -3.78
C GLU A 126 -19.54 -0.24 -3.28
N PRO A 127 -19.20 1.05 -3.54
CA PRO A 127 -18.11 1.53 -4.38
C PRO A 127 -16.77 1.73 -3.66
N LEU A 128 -16.68 1.40 -2.38
CA LEU A 128 -15.50 1.68 -1.53
C LEU A 128 -14.43 0.58 -1.60
N SER A 129 -14.74 -0.56 -2.20
CA SER A 129 -13.78 -1.65 -2.32
C SER A 129 -12.66 -1.31 -3.30
N ALA A 130 -11.43 -1.24 -2.78
CA ALA A 130 -10.22 -1.12 -3.61
C ALA A 130 -9.68 -2.49 -4.05
N VAL A 131 -10.18 -3.57 -3.46
CA VAL A 131 -9.68 -4.93 -3.67
C VAL A 131 -10.41 -5.58 -4.83
N LYS A 132 -9.65 -6.18 -5.74
CA LYS A 132 -10.17 -7.05 -6.80
C LYS A 132 -9.76 -8.46 -6.51
N MET A 133 -10.74 -9.36 -6.43
CA MET A 133 -10.45 -10.79 -6.33
C MET A 133 -9.84 -11.28 -7.64
N THR A 134 -8.73 -12.01 -7.54
CA THR A 134 -8.07 -12.68 -8.67
C THR A 134 -8.67 -14.07 -8.86
N GLU A 135 -8.94 -14.75 -7.74
CA GLU A 135 -9.55 -16.07 -7.70
C GLU A 135 -10.52 -16.16 -6.52
N GLY A 136 -11.55 -16.99 -6.65
CA GLY A 136 -12.55 -17.18 -5.60
C GLY A 136 -13.58 -16.05 -5.50
N LYS A 137 -14.02 -15.74 -4.30
CA LYS A 137 -15.06 -14.75 -4.02
C LYS A 137 -14.65 -13.82 -2.87
N ALA A 138 -15.33 -12.67 -2.77
CA ALA A 138 -15.18 -11.80 -1.60
C ALA A 138 -15.76 -12.47 -0.35
N PRO A 139 -15.16 -12.26 0.85
CA PRO A 139 -15.73 -12.73 2.10
C PRO A 139 -17.15 -12.19 2.31
N ALA A 140 -18.07 -13.06 2.69
CA ALA A 140 -19.47 -12.72 2.94
C ALA A 140 -19.88 -12.92 4.41
N THR A 141 -19.08 -13.65 5.18
CA THR A 141 -19.33 -13.93 6.60
C THR A 141 -18.11 -13.59 7.45
N ALA A 142 -18.31 -13.46 8.76
CA ALA A 142 -17.23 -13.15 9.71
C ALA A 142 -16.16 -14.25 9.83
N SER A 143 -16.44 -15.46 9.35
CA SER A 143 -15.51 -16.58 9.33
C SER A 143 -14.83 -16.80 7.97
N GLU A 144 -15.09 -15.94 6.98
CA GLU A 144 -14.46 -15.99 5.68
C GLU A 144 -13.40 -14.89 5.56
N ILE A 145 -12.26 -15.21 4.94
CA ILE A 145 -11.23 -14.23 4.62
C ILE A 145 -10.76 -14.36 3.18
N ALA A 146 -10.32 -13.25 2.61
CA ALA A 146 -9.52 -13.24 1.40
C ALA A 146 -8.09 -12.80 1.75
N ILE A 147 -7.10 -13.45 1.15
CA ILE A 147 -5.69 -13.14 1.40
C ILE A 147 -5.01 -12.69 0.10
N PRO A 148 -3.99 -11.83 0.16
CA PRO A 148 -3.24 -11.47 -1.04
C PRO A 148 -2.65 -12.70 -1.73
N GLN A 149 -2.73 -12.76 -3.05
CA GLN A 149 -2.19 -13.88 -3.85
C GLN A 149 -0.71 -14.16 -3.53
N ARG A 150 0.05 -13.11 -3.22
CA ARG A 150 1.45 -13.25 -2.79
C ARG A 150 1.55 -14.04 -1.49
N THR A 151 0.76 -13.67 -0.48
CA THR A 151 0.71 -14.36 0.81
C THR A 151 0.28 -15.81 0.64
N ALA A 152 -0.74 -16.07 -0.19
CA ALA A 152 -1.18 -17.43 -0.50
C ALA A 152 -0.03 -18.30 -1.04
N LYS A 153 0.77 -17.76 -1.97
CA LYS A 153 1.92 -18.46 -2.55
C LYS A 153 3.06 -18.67 -1.54
N GLU A 154 3.40 -17.62 -0.78
CA GLU A 154 4.50 -17.68 0.19
C GLU A 154 4.21 -18.66 1.35
N SER A 155 2.94 -18.74 1.78
CA SER A 155 2.50 -19.64 2.87
C SER A 155 1.90 -20.95 2.37
N SER A 156 1.94 -21.23 1.06
CA SER A 156 1.34 -22.42 0.43
C SER A 156 -0.15 -22.62 0.76
N LEU A 157 -0.87 -21.54 1.02
CA LEU A 157 -2.29 -21.54 1.34
C LEU A 157 -3.15 -21.51 0.08
N LYS A 158 -4.30 -22.19 0.12
CA LYS A 158 -5.25 -22.31 -0.99
C LYS A 158 -6.65 -21.89 -0.56
N ILE A 159 -7.48 -21.58 -1.54
CA ILE A 159 -8.91 -21.38 -1.31
C ILE A 159 -9.52 -22.68 -0.75
N GLY A 160 -10.27 -22.56 0.35
CA GLY A 160 -10.83 -23.66 1.11
C GLY A 160 -10.01 -24.05 2.33
N ASP A 161 -8.75 -23.61 2.44
CA ASP A 161 -7.95 -23.88 3.62
C ASP A 161 -8.45 -23.07 4.82
N LYS A 162 -8.22 -23.63 6.00
CA LYS A 162 -8.56 -23.02 7.26
C LYS A 162 -7.31 -22.51 7.96
N VAL A 163 -7.40 -21.32 8.49
CA VAL A 163 -6.37 -20.69 9.32
C VAL A 163 -6.94 -20.34 10.68
N THR A 164 -6.18 -20.62 11.73
CA THR A 164 -6.62 -20.39 13.11
C THR A 164 -5.77 -19.28 13.71
N THR A 165 -6.42 -18.32 14.37
CA THR A 165 -5.70 -17.29 15.13
C THR A 165 -4.99 -17.89 16.32
N LEU A 166 -3.75 -17.46 16.53
CA LEU A 166 -3.01 -17.76 17.75
C LEU A 166 -3.33 -16.67 18.78
N SER A 167 -3.99 -17.07 19.85
CA SER A 167 -4.20 -16.18 20.98
C SER A 167 -2.97 -16.23 21.88
N HIS A 168 -2.51 -15.06 22.36
CA HIS A 168 -1.50 -14.96 23.41
C HIS A 168 -2.12 -15.01 24.82
N ASP A 169 -3.46 -14.92 24.87
CA ASP A 169 -4.21 -14.89 26.11
C ASP A 169 -5.23 -16.04 26.08
N ASP A 170 -5.17 -16.94 27.06
CA ASP A 170 -6.07 -18.09 27.21
C ASP A 170 -7.54 -17.68 27.33
N ALA A 171 -7.82 -16.40 27.61
CA ALA A 171 -9.17 -15.85 27.68
C ALA A 171 -9.79 -15.51 26.31
N VAL A 172 -8.98 -15.45 25.24
CA VAL A 172 -9.46 -15.16 23.90
C VAL A 172 -9.54 -16.46 23.10
N SER A 173 -10.75 -16.89 22.77
CA SER A 173 -10.98 -18.07 21.92
C SER A 173 -10.30 -17.93 20.57
N ALA A 174 -9.57 -18.97 20.15
CA ALA A 174 -9.01 -19.03 18.81
C ALA A 174 -10.13 -18.96 17.76
N HIS A 175 -10.00 -18.05 16.81
CA HIS A 175 -10.93 -17.93 15.70
C HIS A 175 -10.40 -18.68 14.49
N GLU A 176 -11.29 -19.46 13.87
CA GLU A 176 -11.01 -20.17 12.64
C GLU A 176 -11.60 -19.38 11.45
N PHE A 177 -10.78 -19.10 10.46
CA PHE A 177 -11.19 -18.48 9.21
C PHE A 177 -11.00 -19.43 8.04
N THR A 178 -11.92 -19.39 7.10
CA THR A 178 -11.81 -20.09 5.82
C THR A 178 -11.39 -19.12 4.73
N ILE A 179 -10.36 -19.48 3.98
CA ILE A 179 -9.89 -18.70 2.83
C ILE A 179 -10.86 -18.90 1.66
N VAL A 180 -11.51 -17.83 1.19
CA VAL A 180 -12.50 -17.90 0.12
C VAL A 180 -12.10 -17.17 -1.14
N GLY A 181 -11.03 -16.38 -1.09
CA GLY A 181 -10.53 -15.62 -2.25
C GLY A 181 -9.08 -15.15 -2.10
N THR A 182 -8.49 -14.81 -3.24
CA THR A 182 -7.16 -14.22 -3.35
C THR A 182 -7.14 -13.03 -4.32
#